data_7b2990effe0483a23f3f167f53445fb9
#
_entry.id   7b2990effe0483a23f3f167f53445fb9
#
_cell.length_a   1.000
_cell.length_b   1.000
_cell.length_c   1.000
_cell.angle_alpha   90.00
_cell.angle_beta   90.00
_cell.angle_gamma   90.00
#
_symmetry.space_group_name_H-M   'P 1'
#
loop_
_entity.id
_entity.type
_entity.pdbx_description
1 polymer ?
#
loop_
_entity_poly.entity_id
_entity_poly.type
_entity_poly.pdbx_seq_one_letter_code
_entity_poly.pdbx_strand_id
1 'polypeptide(L)'
;MIIVTGAAGFIGSCLVGRLLEEGYNDIVIVDDFSKHEKDANLSNKKVSVVVERSEFHSWLKNNHRFVQMIFHIGARTDTTEFNKAIFDELNLNYSKEVWNACVEFGLPLVYASSAATYGNGEFGYKDDHDIIEKLVPLNPYGDSKNDFDKWALKQEKKPFFWAGLKFFNVYGPNEYHKGRMASVIFHAFQQILKNGKMKLFRSHKPEYRDGEQLRDFVYVKDVCSVCLFLLNHRKNSGIYNLGSGKARTFLSLAKNTFAAMGKEENIEFIDTPADIRDKYQYYTEADMRKLISIGYEKPFYTLEEGIRDYVVNYLEPNRYL
;
A
#
# COMPACT_ATOMS: atom_id res chain seq x y z
N MET A 1 -15.41 6.33 16.98
CA MET A 1 -14.65 5.15 16.55
C MET A 1 -14.04 5.38 15.16
N ILE A 2 -12.80 4.96 14.94
CA ILE A 2 -12.19 4.85 13.61
C ILE A 2 -12.01 3.36 13.31
N ILE A 3 -12.47 2.91 12.15
CA ILE A 3 -12.34 1.51 11.75
C ILE A 3 -11.18 1.37 10.77
N VAL A 4 -10.31 0.38 11.00
CA VAL A 4 -9.25 0.00 10.06
C VAL A 4 -9.44 -1.47 9.69
N THR A 5 -9.75 -1.78 8.43
CA THR A 5 -9.75 -3.16 7.93
C THR A 5 -8.39 -3.52 7.36
N GLY A 6 -8.01 -4.80 7.41
CA GLY A 6 -6.65 -5.21 7.10
C GLY A 6 -5.64 -4.72 8.15
N ALA A 7 -6.13 -4.52 9.37
CA ALA A 7 -5.41 -3.86 10.46
C ALA A 7 -4.20 -4.65 10.97
N ALA A 8 -4.21 -5.97 10.86
CA ALA A 8 -3.05 -6.80 11.21
C ALA A 8 -1.99 -6.84 10.10
N GLY A 9 -2.35 -6.41 8.87
CA GLY A 9 -1.43 -6.35 7.74
C GLY A 9 -0.40 -5.22 7.86
N PHE A 10 0.49 -5.12 6.87
CA PHE A 10 1.57 -4.14 6.79
C PHE A 10 1.08 -2.69 6.98
N ILE A 11 0.37 -2.14 5.97
CA ILE A 11 -0.05 -0.73 5.98
C ILE A 11 -1.10 -0.47 7.07
N GLY A 12 -2.05 -1.41 7.25
CA GLY A 12 -3.11 -1.27 8.24
C GLY A 12 -2.59 -1.14 9.66
N SER A 13 -1.60 -1.95 10.05
CA SER A 13 -1.01 -1.89 11.40
C SER A 13 -0.18 -0.63 11.63
N CYS A 14 0.52 -0.14 10.61
CA CYS A 14 1.20 1.15 10.67
C CYS A 14 0.20 2.30 10.84
N LEU A 15 -0.92 2.26 10.12
CA LEU A 15 -1.98 3.27 10.26
C LEU A 15 -2.60 3.23 11.67
N VAL A 16 -2.86 2.04 12.22
CA VAL A 16 -3.35 1.90 13.62
C VAL A 16 -2.34 2.52 14.59
N GLY A 17 -1.05 2.19 14.47
CA GLY A 17 0.00 2.80 15.29
C GLY A 17 0.01 4.32 15.20
N ARG A 18 -0.04 4.84 13.97
CA ARG A 18 -0.04 6.28 13.73
C ARG A 18 -1.28 6.98 14.28
N LEU A 19 -2.46 6.39 14.18
CA LEU A 19 -3.68 6.91 14.78
C LEU A 19 -3.58 7.00 16.30
N LEU A 20 -3.02 5.97 16.95
CA LEU A 20 -2.79 5.97 18.40
C LEU A 20 -1.79 7.05 18.82
N GLU A 21 -0.69 7.25 18.07
CA GLU A 21 0.29 8.32 18.31
C GLU A 21 -0.35 9.73 18.23
N GLU A 22 -1.33 9.91 17.35
CA GLU A 22 -2.09 11.17 17.20
C GLU A 22 -3.22 11.32 18.23
N GLY A 23 -3.34 10.38 19.18
CA GLY A 23 -4.32 10.44 20.27
C GLY A 23 -5.71 9.88 19.92
N TYR A 24 -5.88 9.25 18.75
CA TYR A 24 -7.12 8.54 18.43
C TYR A 24 -7.13 7.19 19.16
N ASN A 25 -7.79 7.11 20.30
CA ASN A 25 -7.78 5.90 21.13
C ASN A 25 -8.98 4.96 20.88
N ASP A 26 -10.03 5.45 20.22
CA ASP A 26 -11.24 4.66 19.94
C ASP A 26 -11.15 4.06 18.52
N ILE A 27 -10.33 3.01 18.41
CA ILE A 27 -10.01 2.32 17.15
C ILE A 27 -10.61 0.90 17.19
N VAL A 28 -11.29 0.56 16.09
CA VAL A 28 -11.78 -0.80 15.80
C VAL A 28 -10.89 -1.40 14.71
N ILE A 29 -10.31 -2.55 14.98
CA ILE A 29 -9.52 -3.29 14.02
C ILE A 29 -10.30 -4.48 13.46
N VAL A 30 -10.22 -4.66 12.13
CA VAL A 30 -10.88 -5.73 11.38
C VAL A 30 -9.86 -6.46 10.54
N ASP A 31 -9.72 -7.77 10.71
CA ASP A 31 -8.82 -8.62 9.91
C ASP A 31 -9.27 -10.09 9.99
N ASP A 32 -8.55 -10.96 9.30
CA ASP A 32 -8.53 -12.40 9.52
C ASP A 32 -7.44 -12.71 10.57
N PHE A 33 -7.83 -12.81 11.82
CA PHE A 33 -6.90 -13.02 12.94
C PHE A 33 -6.45 -14.49 13.09
N SER A 34 -6.90 -15.39 12.24
CA SER A 34 -6.34 -16.74 12.13
C SER A 34 -4.91 -16.78 11.57
N LYS A 35 -4.42 -15.66 11.03
CA LYS A 35 -3.10 -15.48 10.41
C LYS A 35 -2.07 -15.00 11.43
N HIS A 36 -1.61 -15.90 12.31
CA HIS A 36 -0.73 -15.60 13.44
C HIS A 36 0.62 -14.97 13.06
N GLU A 37 1.08 -15.13 11.80
CA GLU A 37 2.28 -14.47 11.29
C GLU A 37 2.21 -12.93 11.30
N LYS A 38 1.01 -12.36 11.50
CA LYS A 38 0.75 -10.92 11.60
C LYS A 38 0.63 -10.41 13.04
N ASP A 39 0.57 -11.26 14.04
CA ASP A 39 0.24 -10.89 15.43
C ASP A 39 1.22 -9.85 15.99
N ALA A 40 2.52 -9.98 15.64
CA ALA A 40 3.55 -9.03 16.06
C ALA A 40 3.28 -7.59 15.61
N ASN A 41 2.59 -7.38 14.48
CA ASN A 41 2.22 -6.07 13.99
C ASN A 41 1.26 -5.30 14.93
N LEU A 42 0.54 -6.01 15.78
CA LEU A 42 -0.46 -5.44 16.69
C LEU A 42 -0.07 -5.52 18.18
N SER A 43 1.04 -6.19 18.50
CA SER A 43 1.44 -6.52 19.88
C SER A 43 1.53 -5.30 20.83
N ASN A 44 1.86 -4.12 20.30
CA ASN A 44 2.05 -2.89 21.08
C ASN A 44 0.86 -1.90 20.95
N LYS A 45 -0.24 -2.32 20.33
CA LYS A 45 -1.35 -1.42 19.99
C LYS A 45 -2.57 -1.69 20.86
N LYS A 46 -2.94 -0.71 21.70
CA LYS A 46 -4.17 -0.76 22.49
C LYS A 46 -5.34 -0.25 21.65
N VAL A 47 -6.22 -1.15 21.25
CA VAL A 47 -7.42 -0.84 20.46
C VAL A 47 -8.68 -1.10 21.27
N SER A 48 -9.78 -0.43 20.89
CA SER A 48 -11.05 -0.54 21.61
C SER A 48 -11.76 -1.85 21.31
N VAL A 49 -11.77 -2.29 20.05
CA VAL A 49 -12.51 -3.47 19.60
C VAL A 49 -11.72 -4.22 18.53
N VAL A 50 -11.77 -5.54 18.60
CA VAL A 50 -11.25 -6.47 17.60
C VAL A 50 -12.43 -7.20 16.98
N VAL A 51 -12.55 -7.19 15.64
CA VAL A 51 -13.65 -7.77 14.90
C VAL A 51 -13.11 -8.69 13.80
N GLU A 52 -13.54 -9.95 13.78
CA GLU A 52 -13.25 -10.85 12.67
C GLU A 52 -13.83 -10.32 11.37
N ARG A 53 -13.07 -10.45 10.27
CA ARG A 53 -13.48 -9.95 8.94
C ARG A 53 -14.86 -10.50 8.54
N SER A 54 -15.13 -11.76 8.80
CA SER A 54 -16.41 -12.42 8.50
C SER A 54 -17.61 -11.85 9.28
N GLU A 55 -17.36 -11.25 10.44
CA GLU A 55 -18.38 -10.68 11.32
C GLU A 55 -18.56 -9.17 11.13
N PHE A 56 -17.68 -8.53 10.33
CA PHE A 56 -17.61 -7.08 10.25
C PHE A 56 -18.93 -6.41 9.84
N HIS A 57 -19.62 -6.93 8.85
CA HIS A 57 -20.88 -6.32 8.38
C HIS A 57 -21.98 -6.38 9.43
N SER A 58 -22.11 -7.51 10.14
CA SER A 58 -23.06 -7.66 11.26
C SER A 58 -22.70 -6.72 12.41
N TRP A 59 -21.43 -6.63 12.75
CA TRP A 59 -20.94 -5.71 13.77
C TRP A 59 -21.20 -4.25 13.39
N LEU A 60 -20.90 -3.85 12.17
CA LEU A 60 -21.07 -2.48 11.66
C LEU A 60 -22.55 -2.06 11.69
N LYS A 61 -23.47 -2.95 11.28
CA LYS A 61 -24.91 -2.69 11.33
C LYS A 61 -25.39 -2.27 12.74
N ASN A 62 -24.82 -2.86 13.78
CA ASN A 62 -25.20 -2.59 15.17
C ASN A 62 -24.46 -1.38 15.77
N ASN A 63 -23.31 -0.98 15.21
CA ASN A 63 -22.41 0.01 15.82
C ASN A 63 -22.14 1.25 14.96
N HIS A 64 -22.68 1.33 13.73
CA HIS A 64 -22.39 2.41 12.74
C HIS A 64 -22.57 3.83 13.31
N ARG A 65 -23.47 4.04 14.27
CA ARG A 65 -23.75 5.38 14.86
C ARG A 65 -22.55 5.99 15.58
N PHE A 66 -21.58 5.18 15.98
CA PHE A 66 -20.36 5.62 16.65
C PHE A 66 -19.16 5.75 15.70
N VAL A 67 -19.32 5.37 14.44
CA VAL A 67 -18.24 5.33 13.45
C VAL A 67 -18.06 6.71 12.82
N GLN A 68 -16.82 7.18 12.81
CA GLN A 68 -16.42 8.48 12.23
C GLN A 68 -15.73 8.33 10.89
N MET A 69 -15.06 7.21 10.63
CA MET A 69 -14.30 6.93 9.42
C MET A 69 -14.04 5.44 9.28
N ILE A 70 -14.07 4.94 8.05
CA ILE A 70 -13.58 3.61 7.71
C ILE A 70 -12.36 3.73 6.81
N PHE A 71 -11.23 3.18 7.23
CA PHE A 71 -10.05 2.92 6.43
C PHE A 71 -10.08 1.47 5.96
N HIS A 72 -10.51 1.24 4.74
CA HIS A 72 -10.57 -0.09 4.13
C HIS A 72 -9.24 -0.41 3.43
N ILE A 73 -8.26 -0.87 4.20
CA ILE A 73 -6.89 -1.17 3.73
C ILE A 73 -6.72 -2.66 3.40
N GLY A 74 -7.60 -3.50 3.91
CA GLY A 74 -7.54 -4.95 3.72
C GLY A 74 -7.72 -5.40 2.28
N ALA A 75 -6.83 -6.27 1.83
CA ALA A 75 -6.91 -6.94 0.53
C ALA A 75 -6.02 -8.19 0.49
N ARG A 76 -6.33 -9.14 -0.39
CA ARG A 76 -5.37 -10.14 -0.86
C ARG A 76 -4.42 -9.44 -1.85
N THR A 77 -3.11 -9.41 -1.57
CA THR A 77 -2.12 -8.61 -2.31
C THR A 77 -1.08 -9.44 -3.07
N ASP A 78 -1.25 -10.75 -3.17
CA ASP A 78 -0.32 -11.65 -3.84
C ASP A 78 -0.45 -11.52 -5.36
N THR A 79 0.48 -10.82 -6.00
CA THR A 79 0.50 -10.61 -7.46
C THR A 79 0.88 -11.85 -8.25
N THR A 80 1.25 -12.93 -7.58
CA THR A 80 1.61 -14.22 -8.19
C THR A 80 0.53 -15.29 -8.02
N GLU A 81 -0.57 -14.96 -7.35
CA GLU A 81 -1.78 -15.76 -7.32
C GLU A 81 -2.59 -15.49 -8.59
N PHE A 82 -2.99 -16.54 -9.31
CA PHE A 82 -3.75 -16.45 -10.55
C PHE A 82 -5.20 -16.92 -10.41
N ASN A 83 -5.61 -17.41 -9.23
CA ASN A 83 -7.00 -17.74 -8.97
C ASN A 83 -7.84 -16.46 -8.79
N LYS A 84 -8.48 -16.03 -9.88
CA LYS A 84 -9.30 -14.82 -9.91
C LYS A 84 -10.42 -14.83 -8.86
N ALA A 85 -11.02 -16.00 -8.57
CA ALA A 85 -12.14 -16.09 -7.64
C ALA A 85 -11.78 -15.61 -6.22
N ILE A 86 -10.54 -15.83 -5.78
CA ILE A 86 -10.05 -15.33 -4.48
C ILE A 86 -10.04 -13.79 -4.44
N PHE A 87 -9.63 -13.15 -5.53
CA PHE A 87 -9.62 -11.70 -5.63
C PHE A 87 -11.01 -11.11 -5.81
N ASP A 88 -11.89 -11.80 -6.56
CA ASP A 88 -13.28 -11.39 -6.72
C ASP A 88 -14.00 -11.40 -5.36
N GLU A 89 -13.77 -12.42 -4.54
CA GLU A 89 -14.36 -12.52 -3.21
C GLU A 89 -13.76 -11.48 -2.23
N LEU A 90 -12.41 -11.55 -2.03
CA LEU A 90 -11.74 -10.83 -0.94
C LEU A 90 -11.42 -9.37 -1.25
N ASN A 91 -11.29 -9.00 -2.53
CA ASN A 91 -10.98 -7.63 -2.92
C ASN A 91 -12.19 -6.93 -3.52
N LEU A 92 -12.81 -7.49 -4.57
CA LEU A 92 -13.87 -6.80 -5.30
C LEU A 92 -15.19 -6.81 -4.51
N ASN A 93 -15.72 -7.99 -4.19
CA ASN A 93 -17.05 -8.09 -3.57
C ASN A 93 -17.04 -7.56 -2.13
N TYR A 94 -16.02 -7.91 -1.34
CA TYR A 94 -15.90 -7.39 0.01
C TYR A 94 -15.77 -5.85 0.04
N SER A 95 -15.02 -5.25 -0.91
CA SER A 95 -14.95 -3.79 -1.02
C SER A 95 -16.28 -3.16 -1.42
N LYS A 96 -17.07 -3.82 -2.31
CA LYS A 96 -18.43 -3.38 -2.64
C LYS A 96 -19.37 -3.40 -1.43
N GLU A 97 -19.28 -4.44 -0.62
CA GLU A 97 -20.07 -4.55 0.61
C GLU A 97 -19.72 -3.43 1.60
N VAL A 98 -18.41 -3.16 1.81
CA VAL A 98 -17.96 -2.03 2.66
C VAL A 98 -18.45 -0.70 2.12
N TRP A 99 -18.35 -0.47 0.81
CA TRP A 99 -18.85 0.75 0.16
C TRP A 99 -20.36 0.92 0.36
N ASN A 100 -21.15 -0.13 0.09
CA ASN A 100 -22.59 -0.08 0.23
C ASN A 100 -23.02 0.18 1.68
N ALA A 101 -22.34 -0.41 2.65
CA ALA A 101 -22.57 -0.11 4.06
C ALA A 101 -22.24 1.36 4.41
N CYS A 102 -21.16 1.91 3.82
CA CYS A 102 -20.85 3.34 3.97
C CYS A 102 -21.93 4.25 3.39
N VAL A 103 -22.51 3.87 2.25
CA VAL A 103 -23.64 4.59 1.65
C VAL A 103 -24.88 4.49 2.53
N GLU A 104 -25.24 3.28 2.98
CA GLU A 104 -26.42 3.02 3.81
C GLU A 104 -26.38 3.78 5.14
N PHE A 105 -25.22 3.80 5.79
CA PHE A 105 -25.08 4.37 7.13
C PHE A 105 -24.52 5.80 7.13
N GLY A 106 -24.27 6.39 5.96
CA GLY A 106 -23.72 7.75 5.84
C GLY A 106 -22.29 7.86 6.41
N LEU A 107 -21.41 6.87 6.16
CA LEU A 107 -20.05 6.82 6.68
C LEU A 107 -19.03 7.25 5.63
N PRO A 108 -17.98 7.99 6.01
CA PRO A 108 -16.87 8.31 5.11
C PRO A 108 -15.94 7.10 4.94
N LEU A 109 -15.36 6.96 3.74
CA LEU A 109 -14.54 5.82 3.35
C LEU A 109 -13.22 6.26 2.72
N VAL A 110 -12.11 5.74 3.21
CA VAL A 110 -10.83 5.71 2.49
C VAL A 110 -10.50 4.25 2.18
N TYR A 111 -10.22 3.93 0.92
CA TYR A 111 -9.92 2.55 0.55
C TYR A 111 -8.60 2.41 -0.22
N ALA A 112 -7.97 1.26 -0.09
CA ALA A 112 -6.75 0.91 -0.79
C ALA A 112 -7.04 0.47 -2.23
N SER A 113 -6.66 1.29 -3.21
CA SER A 113 -6.44 0.91 -4.59
C SER A 113 -4.94 0.64 -4.81
N SER A 114 -4.48 0.52 -6.05
CA SER A 114 -3.09 0.15 -6.35
C SER A 114 -2.60 0.74 -7.67
N ALA A 115 -1.32 1.08 -7.75
CA ALA A 115 -0.65 1.39 -9.01
C ALA A 115 -0.58 0.17 -9.97
N ALA A 116 -0.81 -1.05 -9.47
CA ALA A 116 -0.94 -2.23 -10.34
C ALA A 116 -2.08 -2.11 -11.36
N THR A 117 -3.06 -1.23 -11.12
CA THR A 117 -4.14 -0.91 -12.06
C THR A 117 -3.66 -0.26 -13.35
N TYR A 118 -2.51 0.41 -13.34
CA TYR A 118 -1.95 1.09 -14.51
C TYR A 118 -1.31 0.14 -15.55
N GLY A 119 -1.17 -1.14 -15.23
CA GLY A 119 -0.57 -2.12 -16.12
C GLY A 119 0.86 -1.70 -16.54
N ASN A 120 1.12 -1.67 -17.82
CA ASN A 120 2.41 -1.22 -18.37
C ASN A 120 2.57 0.32 -18.42
N GLY A 121 1.58 1.08 -17.96
CA GLY A 121 1.63 2.54 -18.00
C GLY A 121 1.33 3.15 -19.37
N GLU A 122 0.60 2.46 -20.24
CA GLU A 122 0.28 2.91 -21.61
C GLU A 122 -0.47 4.26 -21.62
N PHE A 123 -1.27 4.52 -20.57
CA PHE A 123 -1.99 5.78 -20.39
C PHE A 123 -1.31 6.72 -19.38
N GLY A 124 -0.03 6.45 -19.05
CA GLY A 124 0.70 7.13 -17.97
C GLY A 124 0.22 6.71 -16.57
N TYR A 125 0.75 7.39 -15.56
CA TYR A 125 0.47 7.10 -14.14
C TYR A 125 -0.32 8.26 -13.52
N LYS A 126 -1.41 8.67 -14.18
CA LYS A 126 -2.30 9.74 -13.73
C LYS A 126 -3.55 9.15 -13.10
N ASP A 127 -4.06 9.79 -12.07
CA ASP A 127 -5.29 9.40 -11.36
C ASP A 127 -6.54 10.09 -11.90
N ASP A 128 -6.53 10.42 -13.20
CA ASP A 128 -7.69 10.95 -13.91
C ASP A 128 -8.78 9.89 -14.03
N HIS A 129 -9.99 10.23 -13.66
CA HIS A 129 -11.11 9.29 -13.70
C HIS A 129 -11.43 8.82 -15.13
N ASP A 130 -11.19 9.65 -16.15
CA ASP A 130 -11.50 9.36 -17.56
C ASP A 130 -10.63 8.26 -18.17
N ILE A 131 -9.49 7.95 -17.56
CA ILE A 131 -8.60 6.87 -18.04
C ILE A 131 -8.84 5.53 -17.33
N ILE A 132 -9.53 5.51 -16.18
CA ILE A 132 -9.72 4.31 -15.34
C ILE A 132 -10.33 3.15 -16.14
N GLU A 133 -11.31 3.45 -17.02
CA GLU A 133 -11.96 2.44 -17.88
C GLU A 133 -10.98 1.81 -18.89
N LYS A 134 -9.96 2.54 -19.30
CA LYS A 134 -8.98 2.14 -20.34
C LYS A 134 -7.81 1.34 -19.76
N LEU A 135 -7.63 1.36 -18.45
CA LEU A 135 -6.49 0.71 -17.80
C LEU A 135 -6.57 -0.81 -17.94
N VAL A 136 -5.42 -1.42 -18.24
CA VAL A 136 -5.27 -2.88 -18.43
C VAL A 136 -4.20 -3.38 -17.45
N PRO A 137 -4.61 -3.87 -16.27
CA PRO A 137 -3.68 -4.46 -15.30
C PRO A 137 -3.00 -5.73 -15.85
N LEU A 138 -1.89 -6.13 -15.23
CA LEU A 138 -1.08 -7.27 -15.68
C LEU A 138 -1.34 -8.58 -14.93
N ASN A 139 -2.18 -8.55 -13.89
CA ASN A 139 -2.47 -9.71 -13.05
C ASN A 139 -3.83 -9.58 -12.36
N PRO A 140 -4.40 -10.71 -11.86
CA PRO A 140 -5.73 -10.70 -11.22
C PRO A 140 -5.85 -9.79 -10.00
N TYR A 141 -4.77 -9.55 -9.27
CA TYR A 141 -4.76 -8.55 -8.19
C TYR A 141 -5.03 -7.14 -8.72
N GLY A 142 -4.28 -6.72 -9.75
CA GLY A 142 -4.48 -5.42 -10.41
C GLY A 142 -5.89 -5.30 -11.00
N ASP A 143 -6.39 -6.37 -11.63
CA ASP A 143 -7.77 -6.43 -12.16
C ASP A 143 -8.78 -6.16 -11.06
N SER A 144 -8.68 -6.85 -9.92
CA SER A 144 -9.64 -6.70 -8.81
C SER A 144 -9.70 -5.27 -8.25
N LYS A 145 -8.55 -4.58 -8.20
CA LYS A 145 -8.47 -3.19 -7.76
C LYS A 145 -9.06 -2.23 -8.82
N ASN A 146 -8.76 -2.47 -10.09
CA ASN A 146 -9.29 -1.66 -11.19
C ASN A 146 -10.80 -1.87 -11.37
N ASP A 147 -11.29 -3.09 -11.25
CA ASP A 147 -12.72 -3.41 -11.32
C ASP A 147 -13.49 -2.72 -10.19
N PHE A 148 -12.92 -2.65 -8.99
CA PHE A 148 -13.54 -1.88 -7.91
C PHE A 148 -13.51 -0.36 -8.18
N ASP A 149 -12.39 0.20 -8.65
CA ASP A 149 -12.29 1.62 -9.00
C ASP A 149 -13.34 1.99 -10.08
N LYS A 150 -13.45 1.18 -11.15
CA LYS A 150 -14.46 1.35 -12.22
C LYS A 150 -15.87 1.28 -11.66
N TRP A 151 -16.15 0.29 -10.82
CA TRP A 151 -17.45 0.12 -10.22
C TRP A 151 -17.84 1.29 -9.32
N ALA A 152 -16.91 1.75 -8.45
CA ALA A 152 -17.15 2.86 -7.53
C ALA A 152 -17.44 4.18 -8.25
N LEU A 153 -16.75 4.44 -9.36
CA LEU A 153 -16.98 5.65 -10.16
C LEU A 153 -18.38 5.66 -10.81
N LYS A 154 -18.93 4.50 -11.18
CA LYS A 154 -20.25 4.35 -11.82
C LYS A 154 -21.42 4.41 -10.85
N GLN A 155 -21.18 4.31 -9.53
CA GLN A 155 -22.29 4.32 -8.57
C GLN A 155 -22.98 5.69 -8.54
N GLU A 156 -24.31 5.72 -8.61
CA GLU A 156 -25.10 6.92 -8.40
C GLU A 156 -25.05 7.37 -6.95
N LYS A 157 -25.20 6.41 -6.02
CA LYS A 157 -25.09 6.65 -4.58
C LYS A 157 -23.67 6.35 -4.13
N LYS A 158 -23.03 7.32 -3.47
CA LYS A 158 -21.67 7.23 -2.98
C LYS A 158 -21.62 7.62 -1.51
N PRO A 159 -20.63 7.14 -0.73
CA PRO A 159 -20.37 7.68 0.60
C PRO A 159 -20.21 9.21 0.51
N PHE A 160 -20.70 9.96 1.50
CA PHE A 160 -20.67 11.43 1.44
C PHE A 160 -19.25 12.00 1.29
N PHE A 161 -18.25 11.23 1.73
CA PHE A 161 -16.84 11.41 1.42
C PHE A 161 -16.21 10.05 1.14
N TRP A 162 -15.42 9.96 0.08
CA TRP A 162 -14.64 8.76 -0.20
C TRP A 162 -13.34 9.11 -0.92
N ALA A 163 -12.29 8.34 -0.64
CA ALA A 163 -11.02 8.44 -1.34
C ALA A 163 -10.45 7.05 -1.62
N GLY A 164 -10.18 6.76 -2.88
CA GLY A 164 -9.43 5.58 -3.32
C GLY A 164 -7.97 5.94 -3.47
N LEU A 165 -7.07 5.25 -2.78
CA LEU A 165 -5.64 5.53 -2.79
C LEU A 165 -4.90 4.48 -3.63
N LYS A 166 -4.41 4.87 -4.82
CA LYS A 166 -3.57 4.01 -5.66
C LYS A 166 -2.15 3.99 -5.07
N PHE A 167 -1.89 3.01 -4.21
CA PHE A 167 -0.58 2.82 -3.61
C PHE A 167 0.45 2.40 -4.65
N PHE A 168 1.57 3.14 -4.71
CA PHE A 168 2.76 2.74 -5.45
C PHE A 168 3.60 1.75 -4.63
N ASN A 169 4.91 1.73 -4.77
CA ASN A 169 5.74 0.74 -4.09
C ASN A 169 5.97 1.10 -2.63
N VAL A 170 5.01 0.77 -1.77
CA VAL A 170 5.08 1.04 -0.33
C VAL A 170 6.11 0.12 0.33
N TYR A 171 6.96 0.69 1.20
CA TYR A 171 7.93 -0.03 2.01
C TYR A 171 7.95 0.51 3.45
N GLY A 172 8.44 -0.30 4.39
CA GLY A 172 8.62 0.15 5.77
C GLY A 172 8.33 -0.92 6.83
N PRO A 173 8.35 -0.54 8.12
CA PRO A 173 8.12 -1.46 9.24
C PRO A 173 6.78 -2.21 9.11
N ASN A 174 6.68 -3.35 9.78
CA ASN A 174 5.53 -4.23 9.83
C ASN A 174 5.26 -5.05 8.55
N GLU A 175 6.15 -5.01 7.53
CA GLU A 175 6.00 -5.86 6.34
C GLU A 175 6.64 -7.26 6.46
N TYR A 176 7.21 -7.61 7.60
CA TYR A 176 8.07 -8.77 7.82
C TYR A 176 7.38 -10.12 7.53
N HIS A 177 6.07 -10.21 7.70
CA HIS A 177 5.24 -11.39 7.44
C HIS A 177 4.96 -11.62 5.95
N LYS A 178 5.32 -10.67 5.06
CA LYS A 178 4.89 -10.72 3.64
C LYS A 178 5.70 -11.71 2.77
N GLY A 179 6.72 -12.34 3.33
CA GLY A 179 7.56 -13.27 2.57
C GLY A 179 8.11 -12.62 1.29
N ARG A 180 7.94 -13.28 0.13
CA ARG A 180 8.40 -12.75 -1.17
C ARG A 180 7.73 -11.45 -1.61
N MET A 181 6.57 -11.10 -1.05
CA MET A 181 5.83 -9.88 -1.36
C MET A 181 6.26 -8.69 -0.49
N ALA A 182 7.25 -8.86 0.38
CA ALA A 182 7.88 -7.75 1.09
C ALA A 182 8.66 -6.84 0.11
N SER A 183 8.96 -5.62 0.55
CA SER A 183 9.66 -4.64 -0.29
C SER A 183 11.07 -5.10 -0.66
N VAL A 184 11.59 -4.52 -1.74
CA VAL A 184 12.98 -4.76 -2.16
C VAL A 184 13.97 -4.27 -1.10
N ILE A 185 13.63 -3.24 -0.29
CA ILE A 185 14.45 -2.78 0.84
C ILE A 185 14.59 -3.88 1.90
N PHE A 186 13.48 -4.50 2.28
CA PHE A 186 13.49 -5.62 3.23
C PHE A 186 14.34 -6.79 2.72
N HIS A 187 14.18 -7.17 1.46
CA HIS A 187 14.97 -8.23 0.83
C HIS A 187 16.45 -7.85 0.72
N ALA A 188 16.77 -6.59 0.40
CA ALA A 188 18.14 -6.08 0.37
C ALA A 188 18.79 -6.22 1.74
N PHE A 189 18.13 -5.72 2.80
CA PHE A 189 18.61 -5.83 4.17
C PHE A 189 18.93 -7.28 4.55
N GLN A 190 17.99 -8.21 4.28
CA GLN A 190 18.18 -9.64 4.59
C GLN A 190 19.35 -10.26 3.81
N GLN A 191 19.51 -9.94 2.52
CA GLN A 191 20.61 -10.44 1.70
C GLN A 191 21.95 -9.89 2.16
N ILE A 192 22.04 -8.59 2.44
CA ILE A 192 23.25 -7.92 2.92
C ILE A 192 23.65 -8.47 4.29
N LEU A 193 22.70 -8.63 5.20
CA LEU A 193 22.94 -9.18 6.54
C LEU A 193 23.49 -10.61 6.47
N LYS A 194 22.90 -11.46 5.60
CA LYS A 194 23.25 -12.88 5.50
C LYS A 194 24.53 -13.13 4.70
N ASN A 195 24.73 -12.42 3.59
CA ASN A 195 25.74 -12.76 2.59
C ASN A 195 26.71 -11.62 2.29
N GLY A 196 26.55 -10.44 2.90
CA GLY A 196 27.35 -9.25 2.62
C GLY A 196 27.15 -8.69 1.20
N LYS A 197 26.12 -9.14 0.46
CA LYS A 197 25.84 -8.69 -0.91
C LYS A 197 24.35 -8.67 -1.19
N MET A 198 23.96 -7.88 -2.21
CA MET A 198 22.61 -7.80 -2.75
C MET A 198 22.59 -8.16 -4.23
N LYS A 199 21.55 -8.89 -4.68
CA LYS A 199 21.32 -9.22 -6.09
C LYS A 199 20.31 -8.27 -6.70
N LEU A 200 20.64 -7.69 -7.86
CA LEU A 200 19.75 -6.91 -8.70
C LEU A 200 19.59 -7.56 -10.07
N PHE A 201 18.43 -7.31 -10.69
CA PHE A 201 18.19 -7.80 -12.05
C PHE A 201 18.95 -6.97 -13.09
N ARG A 202 19.53 -7.66 -14.07
CA ARG A 202 19.99 -7.06 -15.32
C ARG A 202 18.82 -6.49 -16.11
N SER A 203 19.12 -5.46 -16.88
CA SER A 203 18.16 -4.97 -17.84
C SER A 203 18.10 -5.89 -19.06
N HIS A 204 16.90 -6.05 -19.63
CA HIS A 204 16.67 -6.69 -20.92
C HIS A 204 16.16 -5.69 -21.97
N LYS A 205 16.23 -4.38 -21.63
CA LYS A 205 15.90 -3.28 -22.53
C LYS A 205 17.11 -2.37 -22.70
N PRO A 206 17.47 -2.01 -23.94
CA PRO A 206 18.67 -1.20 -24.23
C PRO A 206 18.62 0.23 -23.63
N GLU A 207 17.41 0.72 -23.34
CA GLU A 207 17.19 2.05 -22.77
C GLU A 207 17.55 2.15 -21.29
N TYR A 208 17.75 1.01 -20.60
CA TYR A 208 18.08 0.95 -19.19
C TYR A 208 19.35 0.15 -18.95
N ARG A 209 20.24 0.66 -18.13
CA ARG A 209 21.38 -0.11 -17.63
C ARG A 209 20.95 -1.08 -16.52
N ASP A 210 21.82 -2.01 -16.15
CA ASP A 210 21.59 -2.97 -15.09
C ASP A 210 21.29 -2.28 -13.75
N GLY A 211 20.15 -2.62 -13.13
CA GLY A 211 19.70 -2.03 -11.87
C GLY A 211 19.10 -0.62 -12.00
N GLU A 212 19.04 -0.04 -13.20
CA GLU A 212 18.50 1.30 -13.43
C GLU A 212 17.00 1.33 -13.80
N GLN A 213 16.31 0.20 -13.70
CA GLN A 213 14.85 0.19 -13.72
C GLN A 213 14.31 1.06 -12.57
N LEU A 214 13.24 1.78 -12.82
CA LEU A 214 12.73 2.83 -11.93
C LEU A 214 11.38 2.46 -11.30
N ARG A 215 11.24 2.79 -10.02
CA ARG A 215 9.98 2.70 -9.29
C ARG A 215 9.76 3.94 -8.41
N ASP A 216 8.52 4.28 -8.24
CA ASP A 216 8.12 5.21 -7.20
C ASP A 216 8.00 4.44 -5.87
N PHE A 217 9.01 4.60 -5.02
CA PHE A 217 9.05 4.02 -3.69
C PHE A 217 8.49 5.03 -2.69
N VAL A 218 7.46 4.64 -1.95
CA VAL A 218 6.82 5.48 -0.94
C VAL A 218 6.94 4.88 0.45
N TYR A 219 7.37 5.69 1.41
CA TYR A 219 7.52 5.22 2.78
C TYR A 219 6.16 5.09 3.48
N VAL A 220 5.96 4.02 4.25
CA VAL A 220 4.66 3.75 4.89
C VAL A 220 4.20 4.87 5.83
N LYS A 221 5.13 5.60 6.45
CA LYS A 221 4.79 6.76 7.29
C LYS A 221 4.15 7.89 6.49
N ASP A 222 4.51 8.06 5.21
CA ASP A 222 3.86 9.02 4.32
C ASP A 222 2.44 8.57 3.97
N VAL A 223 2.26 7.27 3.71
CA VAL A 223 0.92 6.69 3.51
C VAL A 223 0.02 6.97 4.70
N CYS A 224 0.51 6.74 5.92
CA CYS A 224 -0.23 7.05 7.14
C CYS A 224 -0.53 8.55 7.27
N SER A 225 0.41 9.43 6.88
CA SER A 225 0.22 10.88 6.91
C SER A 225 -0.88 11.35 5.96
N VAL A 226 -0.96 10.77 4.74
CA VAL A 226 -2.06 11.05 3.80
C VAL A 226 -3.40 10.55 4.35
N CYS A 227 -3.44 9.36 4.97
CA CYS A 227 -4.66 8.85 5.61
C CYS A 227 -5.15 9.80 6.72
N LEU A 228 -4.25 10.32 7.57
CA LEU A 228 -4.58 11.31 8.59
C LEU A 228 -5.06 12.63 7.99
N PHE A 229 -4.44 13.08 6.92
CA PHE A 229 -4.92 14.27 6.19
C PHE A 229 -6.36 14.07 5.73
N LEU A 230 -6.69 12.95 5.09
CA LEU A 230 -8.03 12.64 4.60
C LEU A 230 -9.04 12.40 5.74
N LEU A 231 -8.60 11.95 6.91
CA LEU A 231 -9.45 11.86 8.10
C LEU A 231 -9.99 13.24 8.50
N ASN A 232 -9.17 14.28 8.35
CA ASN A 232 -9.47 15.65 8.77
C ASN A 232 -9.99 16.54 7.62
N HIS A 233 -9.74 16.18 6.36
CA HIS A 233 -10.08 16.97 5.16
C HIS A 233 -11.00 16.16 4.23
N ARG A 234 -12.29 16.10 4.56
CA ARG A 234 -13.31 15.28 3.88
C ARG A 234 -14.08 16.07 2.80
N LYS A 235 -13.40 16.80 1.92
CA LYS A 235 -14.06 17.72 0.98
C LYS A 235 -14.09 17.20 -0.46
N ASN A 236 -13.06 16.56 -0.92
CA ASN A 236 -12.88 16.18 -2.33
C ASN A 236 -12.85 14.66 -2.46
N SER A 237 -13.98 14.07 -2.83
CA SER A 237 -14.05 12.64 -3.10
C SER A 237 -13.43 12.29 -4.44
N GLY A 238 -12.74 11.16 -4.53
CA GLY A 238 -12.13 10.68 -5.78
C GLY A 238 -11.07 9.62 -5.59
N ILE A 239 -10.43 9.25 -6.68
CA ILE A 239 -9.27 8.35 -6.69
C ILE A 239 -8.03 9.22 -6.76
N TYR A 240 -7.03 8.90 -5.95
CA TYR A 240 -5.77 9.62 -5.81
C TYR A 240 -4.58 8.68 -5.90
N ASN A 241 -3.54 9.10 -6.59
CA ASN A 241 -2.24 8.46 -6.49
C ASN A 241 -1.62 8.68 -5.11
N LEU A 242 -0.92 7.66 -4.63
CA LEU A 242 -0.12 7.74 -3.42
C LEU A 242 1.22 7.06 -3.63
N GLY A 243 2.14 7.81 -4.19
CA GLY A 243 3.56 7.56 -4.33
C GLY A 243 4.36 8.69 -3.68
N SER A 244 5.64 8.75 -3.95
CA SER A 244 6.51 9.89 -3.58
C SER A 244 6.51 10.99 -4.66
N GLY A 245 6.04 10.67 -5.87
CA GLY A 245 6.11 11.52 -7.05
C GLY A 245 7.52 11.61 -7.66
N LYS A 246 8.42 10.69 -7.29
CA LYS A 246 9.80 10.62 -7.77
C LYS A 246 10.22 9.18 -8.01
N ALA A 247 10.34 8.80 -9.28
CA ALA A 247 10.88 7.50 -9.64
C ALA A 247 12.36 7.39 -9.27
N ARG A 248 12.76 6.28 -8.66
CA ARG A 248 14.13 6.00 -8.22
C ARG A 248 14.57 4.61 -8.71
N THR A 249 15.85 4.47 -9.01
CA THR A 249 16.41 3.21 -9.50
C THR A 249 16.56 2.17 -8.40
N PHE A 250 16.46 0.89 -8.75
CA PHE A 250 16.80 -0.19 -7.82
C PHE A 250 18.27 -0.13 -7.39
N LEU A 251 19.15 0.37 -8.24
CA LEU A 251 20.55 0.62 -7.91
C LEU A 251 20.68 1.66 -6.78
N SER A 252 19.92 2.78 -6.87
CA SER A 252 19.89 3.79 -5.80
C SER A 252 19.36 3.21 -4.49
N LEU A 253 18.28 2.41 -4.56
CA LEU A 253 17.72 1.71 -3.40
C LEU A 253 18.77 0.80 -2.73
N ALA A 254 19.49 -0.02 -3.52
CA ALA A 254 20.51 -0.93 -3.01
C ALA A 254 21.65 -0.17 -2.31
N LYS A 255 22.20 0.86 -2.95
CA LYS A 255 23.26 1.71 -2.38
C LYS A 255 22.85 2.36 -1.07
N ASN A 256 21.65 2.90 -1.00
CA ASN A 256 21.13 3.52 0.23
C ASN A 256 20.90 2.49 1.34
N THR A 257 20.53 1.25 0.99
CA THR A 257 20.41 0.17 2.00
C THR A 257 21.79 -0.21 2.57
N PHE A 258 22.82 -0.37 1.72
CA PHE A 258 24.20 -0.58 2.18
C PHE A 258 24.67 0.56 3.09
N ALA A 259 24.47 1.81 2.67
CA ALA A 259 24.85 2.99 3.44
C ALA A 259 24.15 3.05 4.81
N ALA A 260 22.83 2.75 4.85
CA ALA A 260 22.07 2.72 6.10
C ALA A 260 22.56 1.63 7.08
N MET A 261 23.06 0.51 6.55
CA MET A 261 23.65 -0.59 7.32
C MET A 261 25.13 -0.38 7.67
N GLY A 262 25.77 0.74 7.24
CA GLY A 262 27.20 0.96 7.42
C GLY A 262 28.09 -0.09 6.74
N LYS A 263 27.65 -0.64 5.61
CA LYS A 263 28.34 -1.69 4.83
C LYS A 263 28.85 -1.13 3.50
N GLU A 264 29.96 -1.69 3.02
CA GLU A 264 30.47 -1.42 1.67
C GLU A 264 29.54 -1.98 0.60
N GLU A 265 29.40 -1.25 -0.52
CA GLU A 265 28.58 -1.67 -1.64
C GLU A 265 29.10 -2.97 -2.28
N ASN A 266 28.26 -3.99 -2.34
CA ASN A 266 28.55 -5.26 -2.99
C ASN A 266 27.29 -5.75 -3.72
N ILE A 267 27.14 -5.35 -4.99
CA ILE A 267 25.96 -5.61 -5.81
C ILE A 267 26.33 -6.61 -6.91
N GLU A 268 25.59 -7.72 -6.94
CA GLU A 268 25.68 -8.75 -7.98
C GLU A 268 24.51 -8.60 -8.94
N PHE A 269 24.78 -8.47 -10.25
CA PHE A 269 23.71 -8.44 -11.25
C PHE A 269 23.40 -9.84 -11.77
N ILE A 270 22.13 -10.24 -11.70
CA ILE A 270 21.60 -11.53 -12.15
C ILE A 270 20.57 -11.33 -13.25
N ASP A 271 20.35 -12.34 -14.07
CA ASP A 271 19.32 -12.28 -15.11
C ASP A 271 17.92 -12.26 -14.50
N THR A 272 17.03 -11.46 -15.10
CA THR A 272 15.61 -11.47 -14.73
C THR A 272 15.03 -12.86 -15.07
N PRO A 273 14.35 -13.52 -14.12
CA PRO A 273 13.68 -14.80 -14.38
C PRO A 273 12.78 -14.74 -15.60
N ALA A 274 12.79 -15.80 -16.42
CA ALA A 274 12.09 -15.81 -17.70
C ALA A 274 10.57 -15.66 -17.56
N ASP A 275 10.00 -16.19 -16.49
CA ASP A 275 8.55 -16.15 -16.19
C ASP A 275 8.00 -14.74 -15.87
N ILE A 276 8.86 -13.83 -15.45
CA ILE A 276 8.48 -12.44 -15.15
C ILE A 276 9.01 -11.42 -16.16
N ARG A 277 9.96 -11.81 -17.02
CA ARG A 277 10.70 -10.89 -17.91
C ARG A 277 9.79 -10.06 -18.79
N ASP A 278 8.83 -10.70 -19.46
CA ASP A 278 7.93 -10.02 -20.42
C ASP A 278 6.89 -9.11 -19.75
N LYS A 279 6.62 -9.36 -18.46
CA LYS A 279 5.68 -8.56 -17.64
C LYS A 279 6.39 -7.58 -16.71
N TYR A 280 7.73 -7.49 -16.82
CA TYR A 280 8.51 -6.66 -15.91
C TYR A 280 8.37 -5.18 -16.28
N GLN A 281 7.75 -4.41 -15.40
CA GLN A 281 7.64 -2.96 -15.56
C GLN A 281 9.03 -2.31 -15.40
N TYR A 282 9.39 -1.40 -16.27
CA TYR A 282 10.67 -0.67 -16.21
C TYR A 282 10.57 0.70 -15.56
N TYR A 283 9.38 1.27 -15.52
CA TYR A 283 9.15 2.60 -14.97
C TYR A 283 7.78 2.71 -14.32
N THR A 284 7.72 3.30 -13.12
CA THR A 284 6.50 3.81 -12.51
C THR A 284 6.79 5.08 -11.74
N GLU A 285 5.97 6.13 -11.90
CA GLU A 285 6.05 7.37 -11.13
C GLU A 285 4.65 7.95 -10.95
N ALA A 286 4.27 8.23 -9.71
CA ALA A 286 2.97 8.78 -9.37
C ALA A 286 2.87 10.24 -9.80
N ASP A 287 1.84 10.60 -10.54
CA ASP A 287 1.44 12.00 -10.66
C ASP A 287 0.70 12.41 -9.38
N MET A 288 1.35 13.19 -8.53
CA MET A 288 0.84 13.58 -7.22
C MET A 288 0.06 14.90 -7.24
N ARG A 289 -0.07 15.55 -8.41
CA ARG A 289 -0.68 16.90 -8.52
C ARG A 289 -2.10 16.97 -7.97
N LYS A 290 -2.89 15.91 -8.16
CA LYS A 290 -4.28 15.85 -7.69
C LYS A 290 -4.35 15.84 -6.15
N LEU A 291 -3.53 15.03 -5.48
CA LEU A 291 -3.46 15.01 -4.01
C LEU A 291 -2.97 16.35 -3.45
N ILE A 292 -1.97 16.97 -4.09
CA ILE A 292 -1.47 18.30 -3.72
C ILE A 292 -2.56 19.36 -3.91
N SER A 293 -3.33 19.29 -4.99
CA SER A 293 -4.38 20.28 -5.31
C SER A 293 -5.51 20.33 -4.30
N ILE A 294 -5.72 19.27 -3.51
CA ILE A 294 -6.72 19.24 -2.44
C ILE A 294 -6.16 19.70 -1.09
N GLY A 295 -4.91 20.19 -1.06
CA GLY A 295 -4.27 20.80 0.10
C GLY A 295 -3.33 19.91 0.90
N TYR A 296 -2.89 18.77 0.37
CA TYR A 296 -1.84 17.99 1.02
C TYR A 296 -0.47 18.62 0.73
N GLU A 297 0.10 19.27 1.73
CA GLU A 297 1.36 20.03 1.59
C GLU A 297 2.55 19.39 2.34
N LYS A 298 2.31 18.35 3.15
CA LYS A 298 3.39 17.70 3.89
C LYS A 298 4.38 17.04 2.93
N PRO A 299 5.69 17.33 3.03
CA PRO A 299 6.69 16.72 2.19
C PRO A 299 6.77 15.21 2.47
N PHE A 300 6.97 14.44 1.40
CA PHE A 300 7.24 13.01 1.49
C PHE A 300 8.70 12.77 1.87
N TYR A 301 8.96 11.68 2.58
CA TYR A 301 10.32 11.20 2.81
C TYR A 301 11.05 10.98 1.49
N THR A 302 12.29 11.41 1.41
CA THR A 302 13.19 10.95 0.33
C THR A 302 13.46 9.45 0.49
N LEU A 303 13.89 8.79 -0.59
CA LEU A 303 14.26 7.37 -0.52
C LEU A 303 15.36 7.12 0.52
N GLU A 304 16.34 8.04 0.58
CA GLU A 304 17.46 8.02 1.54
C GLU A 304 16.99 8.08 2.99
N GLU A 305 16.14 9.05 3.30
CA GLU A 305 15.59 9.25 4.65
C GLU A 305 14.71 8.07 5.07
N GLY A 306 13.81 7.62 4.19
CA GLY A 306 12.91 6.49 4.48
C GLY A 306 13.65 5.17 4.67
N ILE A 307 14.66 4.87 3.81
CA ILE A 307 15.49 3.67 3.97
C ILE A 307 16.29 3.73 5.28
N ARG A 308 16.90 4.89 5.57
CA ARG A 308 17.68 5.06 6.81
C ARG A 308 16.80 4.85 8.05
N ASP A 309 15.63 5.47 8.09
CA ASP A 309 14.69 5.32 9.21
C ASP A 309 14.25 3.86 9.35
N TYR A 310 13.90 3.22 8.22
CA TYR A 310 13.47 1.82 8.23
C TYR A 310 14.55 0.85 8.68
N VAL A 311 15.77 0.97 8.16
CA VAL A 311 16.90 0.09 8.50
C VAL A 311 17.31 0.28 9.95
N VAL A 312 17.63 1.51 10.35
CA VAL A 312 18.25 1.81 11.65
C VAL A 312 17.26 1.67 12.81
N ASN A 313 16.03 2.14 12.63
CA ASN A 313 15.06 2.20 13.73
C ASN A 313 14.17 0.96 13.84
N TYR A 314 14.07 0.14 12.78
CA TYR A 314 13.16 -0.99 12.74
C TYR A 314 13.82 -2.32 12.37
N LEU A 315 14.57 -2.39 11.25
CA LEU A 315 15.13 -3.67 10.80
C LEU A 315 16.28 -4.16 11.68
N GLU A 316 17.26 -3.31 12.00
CA GLU A 316 18.39 -3.68 12.86
C GLU A 316 17.94 -4.07 14.28
N PRO A 317 17.10 -3.27 14.97
CA PRO A 317 16.61 -3.63 16.30
C PRO A 317 15.44 -4.62 16.28
N ASN A 318 14.98 -5.08 15.12
CA ASN A 318 13.81 -5.96 14.94
C ASN A 318 12.54 -5.42 15.63
N ARG A 319 12.21 -4.16 15.37
CA ARG A 319 11.07 -3.46 15.97
C ARG A 319 9.88 -3.34 14.99
N TYR A 320 8.74 -3.14 15.59
CA TYR A 320 7.47 -2.84 14.88
C TYR A 320 7.05 -1.39 15.16
N LEU A 321 6.39 -0.77 14.16
CA LEU A 321 5.79 0.56 14.29
C LEU A 321 4.43 0.44 14.97
#